data_83cf5f1f3d4a6e51dcfa4d6840600ca9
#
_entry.id   83cf5f1f3d4a6e51dcfa4d6840600ca9
#
_cell.length_a   1.000
_cell.length_b   1.000
_cell.length_c   1.000
_cell.angle_alpha   90.00
_cell.angle_beta   90.00
_cell.angle_gamma   90.00
#
_symmetry.space_group_name_H-M   'P 1'
#
loop_
_entity.id
_entity.type
_entity.pdbx_description
1 polymer ?
#
loop_
_entity_poly.entity_id
_entity_poly.type
_entity_poly.pdbx_seq_one_letter_code
_entity_poly.pdbx_strand_id
1 'polypeptide(L)'
;MSCPFCEPEIGRQGIVERSEACLVIDLQHKVLAGSCIIVPKAHRATLFDLTDSEIFSTFQLLRAVKTRLDSELSPDGDNVGWNCGPTAGQKIEHAHLHVIPRFKDEPLAGKGIRFWLQQDANRRPTGL
;
A
#
# COMPACT_ATOMS: atom_id res chain seq x y z
N MET A 1 1.95 -20.91 -9.19
CA MET A 1 2.93 -20.01 -8.54
C MET A 1 2.46 -19.65 -7.15
N SER A 2 3.38 -19.59 -6.22
CA SER A 2 3.03 -19.22 -4.85
C SER A 2 2.91 -17.71 -4.71
N CYS A 3 1.95 -17.30 -3.88
CA CYS A 3 1.73 -15.90 -3.58
C CYS A 3 2.71 -15.46 -2.48
N PRO A 4 3.47 -14.37 -2.65
CA PRO A 4 4.44 -13.94 -1.64
C PRO A 4 3.78 -13.48 -0.33
N PHE A 5 2.50 -13.17 -0.34
CA PHE A 5 1.77 -12.71 0.86
C PHE A 5 0.92 -13.82 1.50
N CYS A 6 1.00 -15.05 1.00
CA CYS A 6 0.34 -16.21 1.57
C CYS A 6 1.36 -17.13 2.24
N GLU A 7 0.87 -18.02 3.10
CA GLU A 7 1.71 -19.07 3.67
C GLU A 7 2.15 -20.05 2.57
N PRO A 8 3.37 -20.57 2.58
CA PRO A 8 4.44 -20.27 3.56
C PRO A 8 5.31 -19.06 3.21
N GLU A 9 5.17 -18.49 2.02
CA GLU A 9 6.04 -17.42 1.52
C GLU A 9 5.97 -16.15 2.35
N ILE A 10 4.83 -15.88 3.01
CA ILE A 10 4.66 -14.68 3.83
C ILE A 10 5.70 -14.55 4.93
N GLY A 11 6.22 -15.68 5.43
CA GLY A 11 7.26 -15.68 6.45
C GLY A 11 8.58 -15.07 6.01
N ARG A 12 8.78 -14.87 4.70
CA ARG A 12 9.99 -14.26 4.14
C ARG A 12 9.88 -12.75 4.03
N GLN A 13 8.70 -12.20 4.29
CA GLN A 13 8.47 -10.76 4.25
C GLN A 13 8.87 -10.09 5.56
N GLY A 14 9.15 -8.80 5.51
CA GLY A 14 9.49 -8.01 6.70
C GLY A 14 8.25 -7.63 7.50
N ILE A 15 7.64 -8.58 8.16
CA ILE A 15 6.43 -8.35 8.96
C ILE A 15 6.80 -7.57 10.21
N VAL A 16 6.18 -6.40 10.41
CA VAL A 16 6.48 -5.52 11.54
C VAL A 16 5.31 -5.35 12.49
N GLU A 17 4.10 -5.71 12.07
CA GLU A 17 2.93 -5.63 12.92
C GLU A 17 1.86 -6.61 12.44
N ARG A 18 0.98 -7.04 13.35
CA ARG A 18 -0.07 -8.01 13.06
C ARG A 18 -1.36 -7.61 13.75
N SER A 19 -2.48 -7.95 13.13
CA SER A 19 -3.78 -7.99 13.76
C SER A 19 -4.37 -9.38 13.57
N GLU A 20 -5.62 -9.58 13.96
CA GLU A 20 -6.28 -10.87 13.77
C GLU A 20 -6.34 -11.25 12.28
N ALA A 21 -6.70 -10.30 11.43
CA ALA A 21 -6.97 -10.58 10.01
C ALA A 21 -5.90 -10.05 9.04
N CYS A 22 -4.98 -9.19 9.48
CA CYS A 22 -4.06 -8.49 8.59
C CYS A 22 -2.63 -8.44 9.13
N LEU A 23 -1.72 -8.10 8.23
CA LEU A 23 -0.28 -7.95 8.52
C LEU A 23 0.22 -6.65 7.93
N VAL A 24 1.22 -6.04 8.58
CA VAL A 24 1.97 -4.91 8.04
C VAL A 24 3.35 -5.40 7.62
N ILE A 25 3.73 -5.11 6.39
CA ILE A 25 5.03 -5.47 5.83
C ILE A 25 5.81 -4.18 5.54
N ASP A 26 6.99 -4.05 6.15
CA ASP A 26 7.94 -3.00 5.81
C ASP A 26 8.65 -3.39 4.52
N LEU A 27 8.54 -2.57 3.50
CA LEU A 27 9.13 -2.86 2.19
C LEU A 27 10.64 -2.63 2.16
N GLN A 28 11.18 -1.91 3.13
CA GLN A 28 12.61 -1.54 3.17
C GLN A 28 13.08 -0.94 1.85
N HIS A 29 12.22 -0.12 1.25
CA HIS A 29 12.46 0.49 -0.05
C HIS A 29 13.57 1.53 0.05
N LYS A 30 14.51 1.50 -0.90
CA LYS A 30 15.68 2.39 -0.86
C LYS A 30 15.32 3.85 -1.11
N VAL A 31 14.29 4.10 -1.91
CA VAL A 31 13.88 5.46 -2.30
C VAL A 31 12.71 5.93 -1.45
N LEU A 32 11.68 5.09 -1.30
CA LEU A 32 10.47 5.43 -0.54
C LEU A 32 10.67 5.02 0.93
N ALA A 33 11.43 5.81 1.65
CA ALA A 33 11.77 5.52 3.04
C ALA A 33 10.52 5.40 3.91
N GLY A 34 10.44 4.32 4.67
CA GLY A 34 9.32 4.05 5.57
C GLY A 34 8.09 3.47 4.89
N SER A 35 8.09 3.32 3.56
CA SER A 35 6.93 2.76 2.88
C SER A 35 6.66 1.33 3.33
N CYS A 36 5.38 1.02 3.48
CA CYS A 36 4.94 -0.31 3.89
C CYS A 36 3.63 -0.65 3.21
N ILE A 37 3.22 -1.90 3.35
CA ILE A 37 1.93 -2.37 2.86
C ILE A 37 1.19 -3.09 3.97
N ILE A 38 -0.13 -3.05 3.89
CA ILE A 38 -1.01 -3.78 4.80
C ILE A 38 -1.77 -4.80 3.96
N VAL A 39 -1.67 -6.07 4.35
CA VAL A 39 -2.25 -7.18 3.59
C VAL A 39 -3.17 -8.00 4.48
N PRO A 40 -4.30 -8.50 3.96
CA PRO A 40 -5.09 -9.50 4.69
C PRO A 40 -4.31 -10.82 4.71
N LYS A 41 -4.49 -11.59 5.78
CA LYS A 41 -3.90 -12.94 5.86
C LYS A 41 -4.55 -13.87 4.83
N ALA A 42 -5.86 -13.73 4.61
CA ALA A 42 -6.56 -14.49 3.59
C ALA A 42 -6.17 -13.98 2.20
N HIS A 43 -6.11 -14.89 1.23
CA HIS A 43 -5.83 -14.50 -0.15
C HIS A 43 -7.07 -13.84 -0.75
N ARG A 44 -6.98 -12.52 -0.95
CA ARG A 44 -7.99 -11.72 -1.65
C ARG A 44 -7.30 -11.05 -2.83
N ALA A 45 -7.90 -11.12 -4.00
CA ALA A 45 -7.27 -10.56 -5.20
C ALA A 45 -7.16 -9.03 -5.10
N THR A 46 -8.24 -8.35 -4.73
CA THR A 46 -8.27 -6.89 -4.63
C THR A 46 -8.99 -6.43 -3.36
N LEU A 47 -8.92 -5.13 -3.10
CA LEU A 47 -9.68 -4.46 -2.04
C LEU A 47 -11.15 -4.87 -2.04
N PHE A 48 -11.73 -5.02 -3.23
CA PHE A 48 -13.17 -5.26 -3.36
C PHE A 48 -13.59 -6.66 -2.91
N ASP A 49 -12.63 -7.56 -2.71
CA ASP A 49 -12.87 -8.91 -2.23
C ASP A 49 -12.71 -9.04 -0.71
N LEU A 50 -12.24 -7.99 -0.04
CA LEU A 50 -12.06 -8.01 1.41
C LEU A 50 -13.41 -8.07 2.11
N THR A 51 -13.48 -8.83 3.22
CA THR A 51 -14.63 -8.80 4.11
C THR A 51 -14.64 -7.49 4.90
N ASP A 52 -15.79 -7.12 5.46
CA ASP A 52 -15.91 -5.94 6.31
C ASP A 52 -14.94 -6.00 7.49
N SER A 53 -14.78 -7.18 8.07
CA SER A 53 -13.85 -7.42 9.17
C SER A 53 -12.39 -7.17 8.73
N GLU A 54 -12.02 -7.60 7.53
CA GLU A 54 -10.69 -7.38 6.98
C GLU A 54 -10.46 -5.89 6.70
N ILE A 55 -11.46 -5.18 6.20
CA ILE A 55 -11.40 -3.73 6.00
C ILE A 55 -11.19 -3.02 7.34
N PHE A 56 -11.97 -3.36 8.35
CA PHE A 56 -11.84 -2.79 9.68
C PHE A 56 -10.44 -3.03 10.26
N SER A 57 -9.95 -4.27 10.14
CA SER A 57 -8.61 -4.65 10.60
C SER A 57 -7.52 -3.86 9.87
N THR A 58 -7.69 -3.66 8.55
CA THR A 58 -6.76 -2.87 7.73
C THR A 58 -6.67 -1.43 8.26
N PHE A 59 -7.81 -0.79 8.53
CA PHE A 59 -7.81 0.60 8.99
C PHE A 59 -7.28 0.74 10.41
N GLN A 60 -7.50 -0.26 11.27
CA GLN A 60 -6.87 -0.27 12.59
C GLN A 60 -5.34 -0.28 12.49
N LEU A 61 -4.80 -1.16 11.62
CA LEU A 61 -3.36 -1.23 11.39
C LEU A 61 -2.83 0.03 10.72
N LEU A 62 -3.59 0.63 9.82
CA LEU A 62 -3.20 1.88 9.17
C LEU A 62 -2.97 2.99 10.21
N ARG A 63 -3.85 3.12 11.18
CA ARG A 63 -3.69 4.11 12.25
C ARG A 63 -2.45 3.83 13.10
N ALA A 64 -2.20 2.57 13.41
CA ALA A 64 -1.02 2.16 14.17
C ALA A 64 0.27 2.45 13.39
N VAL A 65 0.26 2.18 12.08
CA VAL A 65 1.38 2.49 11.19
C VAL A 65 1.63 3.98 11.15
N LYS A 66 0.58 4.78 11.02
CA LYS A 66 0.70 6.26 11.01
C LYS A 66 1.38 6.77 12.28
N THR A 67 0.94 6.29 13.44
CA THR A 67 1.54 6.66 14.71
C THR A 67 3.03 6.33 14.77
N ARG A 68 3.38 5.13 14.31
CA ARG A 68 4.79 4.69 14.30
C ARG A 68 5.63 5.53 13.34
N LEU A 69 5.14 5.76 12.12
CA LEU A 69 5.88 6.53 11.12
C LEU A 69 6.06 7.98 11.56
N ASP A 70 5.06 8.58 12.18
CA ASP A 70 5.16 9.94 12.72
C ASP A 70 6.23 10.01 13.80
N SER A 71 6.29 9.02 14.67
CA SER A 71 7.28 8.95 15.74
C SER A 71 8.70 8.73 15.22
N GLU A 72 8.85 7.84 14.24
CA GLU A 72 10.18 7.43 13.76
C GLU A 72 10.76 8.38 12.71
N LEU A 73 9.91 8.93 11.82
CA LEU A 73 10.37 9.64 10.62
C LEU A 73 9.85 11.07 10.51
N SER A 74 8.80 11.41 11.24
CA SER A 74 8.16 12.74 11.16
C SER A 74 7.85 13.18 9.73
N PRO A 75 7.10 12.38 8.93
CA PRO A 75 6.79 12.76 7.56
C PRO A 75 5.89 13.98 7.51
N ASP A 76 5.96 14.71 6.41
CA ASP A 76 5.13 15.90 6.17
C ASP A 76 3.78 15.57 5.55
N GLY A 77 3.62 14.36 5.04
CA GLY A 77 2.37 13.87 4.44
C GLY A 77 2.46 12.39 4.15
N ASP A 78 1.38 11.83 3.63
CA ASP A 78 1.30 10.41 3.28
C ASP A 78 0.47 10.21 2.03
N ASN A 79 0.87 9.23 1.20
CA ASN A 79 0.00 8.70 0.16
C ASN A 79 -0.46 7.31 0.60
N VAL A 80 -1.76 7.08 0.51
CA VAL A 80 -2.38 5.84 0.97
C VAL A 80 -3.33 5.34 -0.11
N GLY A 81 -3.22 4.09 -0.51
CA GLY A 81 -4.14 3.56 -1.51
C GLY A 81 -3.83 2.16 -1.97
N TRP A 82 -4.79 1.56 -2.66
CA TRP A 82 -4.68 0.25 -3.30
C TRP A 82 -4.62 0.43 -4.81
N ASN A 83 -3.84 -0.42 -5.47
CA ASN A 83 -3.97 -0.65 -6.90
C ASN A 83 -4.84 -1.89 -7.08
N CYS A 84 -5.94 -1.77 -7.82
CA CYS A 84 -6.87 -2.87 -8.04
C CYS A 84 -6.86 -3.25 -9.51
N GLY A 85 -6.29 -4.40 -9.82
CA GLY A 85 -6.16 -4.92 -11.18
C GLY A 85 -4.85 -4.49 -11.86
N PRO A 86 -4.38 -5.30 -12.85
CA PRO A 86 -3.11 -5.04 -13.54
C PRO A 86 -3.07 -3.69 -14.27
N THR A 87 -4.17 -3.28 -14.87
CA THR A 87 -4.25 -1.99 -15.59
C THR A 87 -4.02 -0.81 -14.64
N ALA A 88 -4.40 -0.96 -13.38
CA ALA A 88 -4.19 0.08 -12.36
C ALA A 88 -2.85 -0.06 -11.63
N GLY A 89 -1.99 -0.98 -12.06
CA GLY A 89 -0.65 -1.13 -11.53
C GLY A 89 -0.47 -2.20 -10.46
N GLN A 90 -1.48 -3.05 -10.24
CA GLN A 90 -1.35 -4.15 -9.29
C GLN A 90 -0.40 -5.21 -9.84
N LYS A 91 0.72 -5.43 -9.15
CA LYS A 91 1.75 -6.38 -9.57
C LYS A 91 1.58 -7.76 -8.94
N ILE A 92 1.04 -7.81 -7.74
CA ILE A 92 0.83 -9.05 -6.99
C ILE A 92 -0.67 -9.19 -6.77
N GLU A 93 -1.23 -10.33 -7.18
CA GLU A 93 -2.67 -10.59 -7.08
C GLU A 93 -3.03 -11.06 -5.66
N HIS A 94 -2.79 -10.19 -4.71
CA HIS A 94 -3.18 -10.31 -3.31
C HIS A 94 -3.29 -8.87 -2.82
N ALA A 95 -4.47 -8.47 -2.38
CA ALA A 95 -4.76 -7.08 -2.02
C ALA A 95 -3.72 -6.54 -1.04
N HIS A 96 -3.20 -5.34 -1.32
CA HIS A 96 -2.25 -4.69 -0.42
C HIS A 96 -2.45 -3.18 -0.46
N LEU A 97 -2.66 -2.60 0.72
CA LEU A 97 -2.77 -1.16 0.89
C LEU A 97 -1.36 -0.58 0.99
N HIS A 98 -1.02 0.32 0.06
CA HIS A 98 0.25 1.04 0.11
C HIS A 98 0.15 2.18 1.11
N VAL A 99 1.18 2.35 1.95
CA VAL A 99 1.33 3.49 2.84
C VAL A 99 2.71 4.09 2.57
N ILE A 100 2.74 5.30 2.04
CA ILE A 100 3.98 5.94 1.61
C ILE A 100 4.12 7.28 2.33
N PRO A 101 5.00 7.38 3.34
CA PRO A 101 5.27 8.68 3.96
C PRO A 101 5.97 9.59 2.95
N ARG A 102 5.60 10.87 2.96
CA ARG A 102 6.14 11.86 2.04
C ARG A 102 6.81 13.00 2.80
N PHE A 103 7.86 13.56 2.21
CA PHE A 103 8.71 14.56 2.88
C PHE A 103 8.85 15.81 2.01
N LYS A 104 8.94 16.99 2.64
CA LYS A 104 9.07 18.27 1.94
C LYS A 104 10.33 18.37 1.08
N ASP A 105 11.38 17.66 1.46
CA ASP A 105 12.67 17.69 0.76
C ASP A 105 12.77 16.71 -0.40
N GLU A 106 11.70 15.97 -0.70
CA GLU A 106 11.70 15.10 -1.88
C GLU A 106 11.69 15.94 -3.17
N PRO A 107 12.44 15.54 -4.20
CA PRO A 107 12.34 16.19 -5.51
C PRO A 107 10.92 16.21 -6.07
N LEU A 108 10.11 15.19 -5.78
CA LEU A 108 8.73 15.08 -6.25
C LEU A 108 7.70 15.52 -5.20
N ALA A 109 8.11 16.27 -4.17
CA ALA A 109 7.18 16.79 -3.18
C ALA A 109 6.03 17.54 -3.85
N GLY A 110 4.82 17.29 -3.39
CA GLY A 110 3.61 17.87 -3.98
C GLY A 110 3.00 17.04 -5.12
N LYS A 111 3.70 16.01 -5.61
CA LYS A 111 3.18 15.12 -6.65
C LYS A 111 2.43 13.96 -5.97
N GLY A 112 1.11 13.97 -6.07
CA GLY A 112 0.25 12.97 -5.46
C GLY A 112 -0.13 11.84 -6.43
N ILE A 113 -1.09 11.03 -6.00
CA ILE A 113 -1.52 9.82 -6.72
C ILE A 113 -1.94 10.11 -8.16
N ARG A 114 -2.59 11.26 -8.39
CA ARG A 114 -3.14 11.60 -9.70
C ARG A 114 -2.16 12.28 -10.63
N PHE A 115 -0.98 12.70 -10.15
CA PHE A 115 -0.11 13.62 -10.87
C PHE A 115 0.19 13.17 -12.30
N TRP A 116 0.66 11.93 -12.45
CA TRP A 116 1.01 11.38 -13.77
C TRP A 116 -0.22 10.99 -14.58
N LEU A 117 -1.29 10.57 -13.91
CA LEU A 117 -2.50 10.07 -14.55
C LEU A 117 -3.32 11.19 -15.20
N GLN A 118 -3.20 12.41 -14.70
CA GLN A 118 -4.00 13.54 -15.20
C GLN A 118 -3.37 14.29 -16.37
N GLN A 119 -2.24 13.81 -16.88
CA GLN A 119 -1.57 14.42 -18.02
C GLN A 119 -2.39 14.22 -19.30
N ASP A 120 -2.38 15.21 -20.21
CA ASP A 120 -3.10 15.09 -21.50
C ASP A 120 -2.66 13.86 -22.29
N ALA A 121 -1.37 13.49 -22.19
CA ALA A 121 -0.85 12.31 -22.86
C ALA A 121 -1.54 11.02 -22.43
N ASN A 122 -2.21 11.01 -21.29
CA ASN A 122 -2.95 9.84 -20.79
C ASN A 122 -4.42 9.82 -21.22
N ARG A 123 -4.82 10.72 -22.11
CA ARG A 123 -6.20 10.77 -22.60
C ARG A 123 -6.53 9.51 -23.39
N ARG A 124 -7.65 8.88 -23.07
CA ARG A 124 -8.06 7.66 -23.77
C ARG A 124 -8.35 7.96 -25.24
N PRO A 125 -7.96 7.06 -26.17
CA PRO A 125 -8.23 7.28 -27.62
C PRO A 125 -9.72 7.40 -27.93
N THR A 126 -10.59 6.75 -27.17
CA THR A 126 -12.04 6.77 -27.37
C THR A 126 -12.74 7.91 -26.63
N GLY A 127 -11.98 8.79 -26.00
CA GLY A 127 -12.47 10.01 -25.39
C GLY A 127 -12.95 9.92 -23.96
N LEU A 128 -13.50 8.87 -23.49
CA LEU A 128 -14.10 8.85 -22.16
C LEU A 128 -13.21 8.21 -21.10
#